data_669da975bc340c17b7c920ecc5d669d4
#
_entry.id   669da975bc340c17b7c920ecc5d669d4
#
_cell.length_a   1.000
_cell.length_b   1.000
_cell.length_c   1.000
_cell.angle_alpha   90.00
_cell.angle_beta   90.00
_cell.angle_gamma   90.00
#
_symmetry.space_group_name_H-M   'P 1'
#
loop_
_entity.id
_entity.type
_entity.pdbx_description
1 polymer ?
#
loop_
_entity_poly.entity_id
_entity_poly.type
_entity_poly.pdbx_seq_one_letter_code
_entity_poly.pdbx_strand_id
1 'polypeptide(L)'
;SRSVIGWSMSSRMTAQLACDALQMALWRRKCPENVIVHTDRGGQYCSTDYQSLLKRHNLRGSMSARGCCYDNACAESFLHTLKVECIHGEDFVSREIMRTAVFNYSECDYNRWRRHSACGGLSPEQFENQNLA
;
A
#
# COMPACT_ATOMS: atom_id res chain seq x y z
N SER A 1 3.87 7.42 8.57
CA SER A 1 3.46 8.52 7.66
C SER A 1 2.13 8.25 6.95
N ARG A 2 1.72 7.01 6.90
CA ARG A 2 0.56 6.54 6.11
C ARG A 2 0.70 6.76 4.60
N SER A 3 1.90 6.94 4.10
CA SER A 3 2.14 7.10 2.67
C SER A 3 1.89 5.81 1.90
N VAL A 4 1.29 5.92 0.73
CA VAL A 4 1.20 4.82 -0.24
C VAL A 4 2.51 4.79 -1.01
N ILE A 5 3.33 3.77 -0.79
CA ILE A 5 4.66 3.68 -1.39
C ILE A 5 4.77 2.65 -2.51
N GLY A 6 3.76 1.81 -2.66
CA GLY A 6 3.72 0.84 -3.75
C GLY A 6 2.31 0.34 -3.96
N TRP A 7 1.97 0.04 -5.20
CA TRP A 7 0.65 -0.45 -5.58
C TRP A 7 0.70 -1.22 -6.88
N SER A 8 -0.30 -2.05 -7.09
CA SER A 8 -0.45 -2.80 -8.33
C SER A 8 -1.93 -3.05 -8.60
N MET A 9 -2.29 -3.12 -9.86
CA MET A 9 -3.65 -3.39 -10.30
C MET A 9 -3.66 -4.51 -11.33
N SER A 10 -4.57 -5.46 -11.14
CA SER A 10 -4.77 -6.58 -12.06
C SER A 10 -6.23 -7.04 -12.01
N SER A 11 -6.64 -7.77 -13.04
CA SER A 11 -7.97 -8.41 -13.07
C SER A 11 -8.09 -9.59 -12.11
N ARG A 12 -6.97 -10.11 -11.61
CA ARG A 12 -6.94 -11.27 -10.71
C ARG A 12 -6.12 -10.96 -9.47
N MET A 13 -6.60 -11.44 -8.33
CA MET A 13 -5.90 -11.34 -7.05
C MET A 13 -4.93 -12.52 -6.93
N THR A 14 -3.73 -12.35 -7.46
CA THR A 14 -2.69 -13.38 -7.50
C THR A 14 -1.51 -13.01 -6.60
N ALA A 15 -0.64 -13.99 -6.31
CA ALA A 15 0.62 -13.73 -5.62
C ALA A 15 1.48 -12.72 -6.38
N GLN A 16 1.46 -12.77 -7.72
CA GLN A 16 2.21 -11.84 -8.56
C GLN A 16 1.75 -10.39 -8.34
N LEU A 17 0.46 -10.16 -8.18
CA LEU A 17 -0.09 -8.84 -7.88
C LEU A 17 0.52 -8.26 -6.60
N ALA A 18 0.56 -9.05 -5.55
CA ALA A 18 1.16 -8.63 -4.27
C ALA A 18 2.67 -8.40 -4.40
N CYS A 19 3.37 -9.27 -5.14
CA CYS A 19 4.80 -9.12 -5.39
C CYS A 19 5.11 -7.84 -6.17
N ASP A 20 4.32 -7.51 -7.17
CA ASP A 20 4.51 -6.30 -7.98
C ASP A 20 4.38 -5.03 -7.13
N ALA A 21 3.39 -4.98 -6.25
CA ALA A 21 3.21 -3.86 -5.34
C ALA A 21 4.40 -3.71 -4.38
N LEU A 22 4.88 -4.81 -3.83
CA LEU A 22 6.04 -4.80 -2.94
C LEU A 22 7.31 -4.38 -3.69
N GLN A 23 7.53 -4.86 -4.90
CA GLN A 23 8.67 -4.45 -5.72
C GLN A 23 8.66 -2.96 -6.02
N MET A 24 7.51 -2.39 -6.36
CA MET A 24 7.38 -0.94 -6.54
C MET A 24 7.78 -0.18 -5.27
N ALA A 25 7.31 -0.63 -4.12
CA ALA A 25 7.63 0.00 -2.84
C ALA A 25 9.14 -0.07 -2.55
N LEU A 26 9.78 -1.19 -2.80
CA LEU A 26 11.22 -1.37 -2.61
C LEU A 26 12.02 -0.45 -3.53
N TRP A 27 11.67 -0.37 -4.79
CA TRP A 27 12.32 0.52 -5.74
C TRP A 27 12.23 1.99 -5.30
N ARG A 28 11.07 2.43 -4.87
CA ARG A 28 10.85 3.81 -4.45
C ARG A 28 11.58 4.16 -3.17
N ARG A 29 11.78 3.19 -2.30
CA ARG A 29 12.49 3.37 -1.02
C ARG A 29 13.93 2.93 -1.07
N LYS A 30 14.50 2.74 -2.27
CA LYS A 30 15.92 2.36 -2.49
C LYS A 30 16.31 1.05 -1.81
N CYS A 31 15.42 0.07 -1.89
CA CYS A 31 15.63 -1.29 -1.38
C CYS A 31 16.13 -1.34 0.07
N PRO A 32 15.38 -0.79 1.06
CA PRO A 32 15.80 -0.85 2.45
C PRO A 32 15.82 -2.28 2.96
N GLU A 33 16.69 -2.58 3.92
CA GLU A 33 16.80 -3.88 4.57
C GLU A 33 16.25 -3.84 5.99
N ASN A 34 15.89 -5.00 6.51
CA ASN A 34 15.37 -5.19 7.88
C ASN A 34 14.07 -4.43 8.18
N VAL A 35 13.34 -4.05 7.14
CA VAL A 35 12.03 -3.42 7.30
C VAL A 35 10.98 -4.50 7.57
N ILE A 36 10.07 -4.21 8.48
CA ILE A 36 8.92 -5.08 8.75
C ILE A 36 7.87 -4.81 7.69
N VAL A 37 7.46 -5.87 6.99
CA VAL A 37 6.35 -5.85 6.03
C VAL A 37 5.18 -6.58 6.67
N HIS A 38 4.17 -5.84 7.07
CA HIS A 38 2.99 -6.40 7.71
C HIS A 38 1.87 -6.64 6.70
N THR A 39 1.26 -7.82 6.73
CA THR A 39 0.16 -8.21 5.86
C THR A 39 -0.94 -8.91 6.66
N ASP A 40 -2.11 -9.08 6.05
CA ASP A 40 -3.09 -10.03 6.54
C ASP A 40 -2.67 -11.47 6.16
N ARG A 41 -3.52 -12.45 6.43
CA ARG A 41 -3.26 -13.85 6.10
C ARG A 41 -3.80 -14.28 4.74
N GLY A 42 -4.01 -13.33 3.83
CA GLY A 42 -4.44 -13.65 2.47
C GLY A 42 -3.49 -14.63 1.78
N GLY A 43 -4.04 -15.51 0.94
CA GLY A 43 -3.27 -16.56 0.27
C GLY A 43 -2.10 -16.02 -0.56
N GLN A 44 -2.25 -14.85 -1.17
CA GLN A 44 -1.21 -14.22 -1.95
C GLN A 44 0.02 -13.85 -1.12
N TYR A 45 -0.16 -13.48 0.15
CA TYR A 45 0.94 -13.14 1.05
C TYR A 45 1.60 -14.36 1.68
N CYS A 46 0.86 -15.46 1.79
CA CYS A 46 1.37 -16.74 2.28
C CYS A 46 2.08 -17.55 1.18
N SER A 47 2.04 -17.09 -0.07
CA SER A 47 2.61 -17.80 -1.20
C SER A 47 4.12 -17.90 -1.11
N THR A 48 4.67 -18.94 -1.75
CA THR A 48 6.12 -19.13 -1.86
C THR A 48 6.79 -17.95 -2.54
N ASP A 49 6.16 -17.42 -3.60
CA ASP A 49 6.70 -16.30 -4.37
C ASP A 49 6.85 -15.05 -3.51
N TYR A 50 5.82 -14.70 -2.75
CA TYR A 50 5.86 -13.54 -1.88
C TYR A 50 6.87 -13.70 -0.73
N GLN A 51 6.87 -14.85 -0.09
CA GLN A 51 7.82 -15.15 0.99
C GLN A 51 9.27 -15.18 0.50
N SER A 52 9.50 -15.69 -0.72
CA SER A 52 10.82 -15.67 -1.35
C SER A 52 11.30 -14.25 -1.64
N LEU A 53 10.39 -13.38 -2.06
CA LEU A 53 10.69 -11.98 -2.32
C LEU A 53 11.13 -11.26 -1.03
N LEU A 54 10.42 -11.50 0.08
CA LEU A 54 10.80 -10.97 1.39
C LEU A 54 12.22 -11.39 1.78
N LYS A 55 12.53 -12.68 1.64
CA LYS A 55 13.85 -13.21 1.98
C LYS A 55 14.95 -12.62 1.10
N ARG A 56 14.69 -12.52 -0.20
CA ARG A 56 15.65 -11.99 -1.18
C ARG A 56 16.09 -10.57 -0.85
N HIS A 57 15.17 -9.76 -0.34
CA HIS A 57 15.44 -8.37 0.03
C HIS A 57 15.72 -8.18 1.51
N ASN A 58 15.90 -9.25 2.26
CA ASN A 58 16.17 -9.22 3.69
C ASN A 58 15.12 -8.44 4.49
N LEU A 59 13.86 -8.68 4.16
CA LEU A 59 12.71 -8.05 4.82
C LEU A 59 12.14 -9.00 5.87
N ARG A 60 11.52 -8.43 6.88
CA ARG A 60 10.91 -9.19 7.99
C ARG A 60 9.41 -9.22 7.80
N GLY A 61 8.88 -10.40 7.51
CA GLY A 61 7.44 -10.61 7.36
C GLY A 61 6.73 -10.61 8.73
N SER A 62 5.58 -9.96 8.77
CA SER A 62 4.68 -9.97 9.92
C SER A 62 3.26 -10.16 9.40
N MET A 63 2.47 -11.01 10.03
CA MET A 63 1.08 -11.25 9.62
C MET A 63 0.12 -10.97 10.76
N SER A 64 -1.06 -10.45 10.40
CA SER A 64 -2.15 -10.26 11.35
C SER A 64 -2.52 -11.58 12.03
N ALA A 65 -2.90 -11.53 13.29
CA ALA A 65 -3.42 -12.68 13.98
C ALA A 65 -4.71 -13.17 13.29
N ARG A 66 -4.91 -14.48 13.31
CA ARG A 66 -6.08 -15.09 12.67
C ARG A 66 -7.38 -14.51 13.23
N GLY A 67 -8.22 -14.00 12.34
CA GLY A 67 -9.49 -13.39 12.73
C GLY A 67 -9.37 -12.00 13.37
N CYS A 68 -8.17 -11.40 13.42
CA CYS A 68 -7.95 -10.07 13.99
C CYS A 68 -7.79 -9.03 12.88
N CYS A 69 -8.81 -8.20 12.67
CA CYS A 69 -8.78 -7.14 11.67
C CYS A 69 -8.05 -5.88 12.15
N TYR A 70 -7.84 -5.70 13.45
CA TYR A 70 -7.19 -4.50 13.99
C TYR A 70 -5.72 -4.39 13.60
N ASP A 71 -5.05 -5.52 13.42
CA ASP A 71 -3.63 -5.55 13.07
C ASP A 71 -3.34 -4.97 11.68
N ASN A 72 -4.35 -4.89 10.81
CA ASN A 72 -4.20 -4.39 9.43
C ASN A 72 -5.03 -3.12 9.18
N ALA A 73 -5.39 -2.40 10.23
CA ALA A 73 -6.31 -1.27 10.16
C ALA A 73 -5.79 -0.13 9.27
N CYS A 74 -4.48 0.10 9.24
CA CYS A 74 -3.91 1.18 8.41
C CYS A 74 -4.12 0.93 6.92
N ALA A 75 -3.89 -0.30 6.45
CA ALA A 75 -4.09 -0.67 5.06
C ALA A 75 -5.58 -0.66 4.70
N GLU A 76 -6.42 -1.20 5.58
CA GLU A 76 -7.88 -1.22 5.39
C GLU A 76 -8.46 0.20 5.33
N SER A 77 -7.94 1.11 6.16
CA SER A 77 -8.35 2.51 6.17
C SER A 77 -8.03 3.18 4.82
N PHE A 78 -6.87 2.92 4.26
CA PHE A 78 -6.52 3.44 2.92
C PHE A 78 -7.47 2.90 1.86
N LEU A 79 -7.73 1.60 1.85
CA LEU A 79 -8.62 1.00 0.86
C LEU A 79 -10.04 1.53 0.95
N HIS A 80 -10.54 1.74 2.16
CA HIS A 80 -11.84 2.36 2.37
C HIS A 80 -11.88 3.79 1.82
N THR A 81 -10.87 4.58 2.14
CA THR A 81 -10.74 5.96 1.68
C THR A 81 -10.65 6.03 0.16
N LEU A 82 -9.88 5.15 -0.46
CA LEU A 82 -9.78 5.05 -1.92
C LEU A 82 -11.14 4.76 -2.55
N LYS A 83 -11.89 3.82 -2.00
CA LYS A 83 -13.22 3.47 -2.51
C LYS A 83 -14.19 4.64 -2.40
N VAL A 84 -14.19 5.34 -1.27
CA VAL A 84 -15.13 6.43 -1.02
C VAL A 84 -14.76 7.69 -1.79
N GLU A 85 -13.50 8.07 -1.80
CA GLU A 85 -13.04 9.37 -2.35
C GLU A 85 -12.69 9.32 -3.83
N CYS A 86 -12.27 8.16 -4.34
CA CYS A 86 -11.82 8.04 -5.73
C CYS A 86 -12.77 7.22 -6.61
N ILE A 87 -13.24 6.08 -6.12
CA ILE A 87 -13.94 5.10 -6.94
C ILE A 87 -15.46 5.24 -6.86
N HIS A 88 -16.01 5.56 -5.69
CA HIS A 88 -17.43 5.58 -5.46
C HIS A 88 -18.16 6.57 -6.38
N GLY A 89 -19.19 6.08 -7.07
CA GLY A 89 -20.00 6.90 -7.98
C GLY A 89 -19.36 7.18 -9.34
N GLU A 90 -18.13 6.73 -9.57
CA GLU A 90 -17.45 6.88 -10.85
C GLU A 90 -17.69 5.67 -11.76
N ASP A 91 -17.93 5.95 -13.03
CA ASP A 91 -18.11 4.92 -14.05
C ASP A 91 -16.87 4.89 -14.96
N PHE A 92 -15.98 3.96 -14.69
CA PHE A 92 -14.73 3.85 -15.43
C PHE A 92 -14.94 3.04 -16.72
N VAL A 93 -14.70 3.68 -17.86
CA VAL A 93 -14.89 3.08 -19.18
C VAL A 93 -13.85 1.98 -19.46
N SER A 94 -12.64 2.09 -18.88
CA SER A 94 -11.59 1.10 -19.10
C SER A 94 -10.71 0.97 -17.85
N ARG A 95 -9.94 -0.14 -17.81
CA ARG A 95 -8.95 -0.36 -16.74
C ARG A 95 -7.86 0.69 -16.74
N GLU A 96 -7.46 1.16 -17.92
CA GLU A 96 -6.41 2.18 -18.04
C GLU A 96 -6.85 3.50 -17.44
N ILE A 97 -8.10 3.91 -17.67
CA ILE A 97 -8.68 5.12 -17.08
C ILE A 97 -8.75 4.97 -15.57
N MET A 98 -9.21 3.83 -15.08
CA MET A 98 -9.25 3.55 -13.65
C MET A 98 -7.86 3.55 -13.03
N ARG A 99 -6.87 2.94 -13.69
CA ARG A 99 -5.48 2.93 -13.24
C ARG A 99 -4.93 4.35 -13.10
N THR A 100 -5.19 5.20 -14.08
CA THR A 100 -4.77 6.62 -14.04
C THR A 100 -5.43 7.36 -12.89
N ALA A 101 -6.72 7.15 -12.65
CA ALA A 101 -7.45 7.78 -11.55
C ALA A 101 -6.89 7.34 -10.19
N VAL A 102 -6.63 6.05 -10.00
CA VAL A 102 -6.05 5.50 -8.77
C VAL A 102 -4.61 6.01 -8.57
N PHE A 103 -3.82 6.08 -9.64
CA PHE A 103 -2.48 6.65 -9.59
C PHE A 103 -2.51 8.10 -9.12
N ASN A 104 -3.32 8.95 -9.76
CA ASN A 104 -3.43 10.36 -9.39
C ASN A 104 -3.91 10.54 -7.96
N TYR A 105 -4.91 9.76 -7.55
CA TYR A 105 -5.41 9.83 -6.17
C TYR A 105 -4.31 9.43 -5.17
N SER A 106 -3.68 8.28 -5.36
CA SER A 106 -2.71 7.74 -4.40
C SER A 106 -1.44 8.58 -4.31
N GLU A 107 -0.90 8.98 -5.45
CA GLU A 107 0.39 9.68 -5.52
C GLU A 107 0.26 11.17 -5.18
N CYS A 108 -0.82 11.81 -5.62
CA CYS A 108 -0.99 13.25 -5.46
C CYS A 108 -1.95 13.56 -4.31
N ASP A 109 -3.22 13.19 -4.46
CA ASP A 109 -4.23 13.62 -3.48
C ASP A 109 -4.00 13.02 -2.10
N TYR A 110 -3.73 11.72 -2.04
CA TYR A 110 -3.53 11.03 -0.77
C TYR A 110 -2.18 11.35 -0.16
N ASN A 111 -1.08 11.11 -0.87
CA ASN A 111 0.26 11.26 -0.31
C ASN A 111 0.64 12.73 -0.08
N ARG A 112 0.29 13.62 -0.99
CA ARG A 112 0.70 15.03 -0.91
C ARG A 112 -0.26 15.91 -0.13
N TRP A 113 -1.55 15.66 -0.22
CA TRP A 113 -2.55 16.60 0.26
C TRP A 113 -3.44 16.11 1.39
N ARG A 114 -3.79 14.81 1.40
CA ARG A 114 -4.74 14.30 2.38
C ARG A 114 -4.15 14.32 3.79
N ARG A 115 -4.82 15.05 4.69
CA ARG A 115 -4.39 15.17 6.08
C ARG A 115 -4.81 13.98 6.91
N HIS A 116 -3.99 13.61 7.88
CA HIS A 116 -4.25 12.52 8.82
C HIS A 116 -4.04 12.97 10.26
N SER A 117 -5.01 12.68 11.14
CA SER A 117 -4.88 12.99 12.56
C SER A 117 -3.69 12.26 13.20
N ALA A 118 -3.43 11.02 12.77
CA ALA A 118 -2.28 10.24 13.25
C ALA A 118 -0.93 10.88 12.88
N CYS A 119 -0.91 11.76 11.90
CA CYS A 119 0.28 12.51 11.46
C CYS A 119 0.24 13.99 11.91
N GLY A 120 -0.50 14.29 12.97
CA GLY A 120 -0.63 15.67 13.48
C GLY A 120 -1.35 16.62 12.53
N GLY A 121 -2.27 16.11 11.71
CA GLY A 121 -2.99 16.89 10.71
C GLY A 121 -2.20 17.16 9.43
N LEU A 122 -1.04 16.53 9.26
CA LEU A 122 -0.22 16.64 8.06
C LEU A 122 -0.58 15.55 7.02
N SER A 123 -0.26 15.82 5.77
CA SER A 123 -0.30 14.78 4.73
C SER A 123 0.88 13.81 4.93
N PRO A 124 0.83 12.59 4.34
CA PRO A 124 1.96 11.66 4.42
C PRO A 124 3.29 12.27 3.97
N GLU A 125 3.30 12.99 2.86
CA GLU A 125 4.52 13.61 2.35
C GLU A 125 5.05 14.69 3.31
N GLN A 126 4.19 15.55 3.82
CA GLN A 126 4.59 16.59 4.78
C GLN A 126 5.14 15.97 6.06
N PHE A 127 4.50 14.91 6.56
CA PHE A 127 4.95 14.22 7.75
C PHE A 127 6.34 13.61 7.54
N GLU A 128 6.56 12.95 6.42
CA GLU A 128 7.86 12.36 6.10
C GLU A 128 8.95 13.43 5.97
N ASN A 129 8.66 14.56 5.31
CA ASN A 129 9.62 15.65 5.15
C ASN A 129 10.02 16.27 6.48
N GLN A 130 9.10 16.37 7.43
CA GLN A 130 9.42 16.89 8.77
C GLN A 130 10.22 15.91 9.62
N ASN A 131 10.13 14.62 9.34
CA ASN A 131 10.78 13.57 10.13
C ASN A 131 12.01 12.97 9.44
N LEU A 132 12.49 13.60 8.40
CA LEU A 132 13.78 13.24 7.80
C LEU A 132 14.91 13.63 8.77
N ALA A 133 15.66 12.65 9.17
CA ALA A 133 16.81 12.85 10.05
C ALA A 133 18.01 13.38 9.26
#